data_2caf939fd6ac519ef96ea125558d778e
#
_entry.id   2caf939fd6ac519ef96ea125558d778e
#
_cell.length_a   1.000
_cell.length_b   1.000
_cell.length_c   1.000
_cell.angle_alpha   90.00
_cell.angle_beta   90.00
_cell.angle_gamma   90.00
#
_symmetry.space_group_name_H-M   'P 1'
#
loop_
_entity.id
_entity.type
_entity.pdbx_description
1 polymer ?
#
loop_
_entity_poly.entity_id
_entity_poly.type
_entity_poly.pdbx_seq_one_letter_code
_entity_poly.pdbx_strand_id
1 'polypeptide(L)'
;FAGAIGRRAKNDRLDAELIAHYGEAIKPAFTVIKAKNIRLMSDLVIRRNQLLSMQTMEKNRMQILPKSLHSTIKPMLTAMKNQITKLEEKLVKLIEESPEYQAKNTILQSVPGIGNIAAASIISNVPELGYITNKQAASLIGVAPITRESGRYKGKRVIQGGRAQVRTVLYMAMMSAMQCNPVFKATYTRLVDAGKPKKVAIIACVRK
;
A
#
# COMPACT_ATOMS: atom_id res chain seq x y z
N PHE A 1 21.53 -7.01 -10.08
CA PHE A 1 22.21 -7.58 -11.24
C PHE A 1 23.49 -6.77 -11.55
N ALA A 2 23.43 -5.43 -11.76
CA ALA A 2 24.58 -4.58 -12.02
C ALA A 2 25.72 -4.77 -10.99
N GLY A 3 25.41 -4.73 -9.72
CA GLY A 3 26.38 -4.97 -8.65
C GLY A 3 26.98 -6.39 -8.65
N ALA A 4 26.21 -7.39 -9.05
CA ALA A 4 26.68 -8.79 -9.11
C ALA A 4 27.69 -9.03 -10.23
N ILE A 5 27.60 -8.27 -11.34
CA ILE A 5 28.56 -8.33 -12.46
C ILE A 5 29.65 -7.26 -12.40
N GLY A 6 29.79 -6.56 -11.26
CA GLY A 6 30.86 -5.58 -11.00
C GLY A 6 30.70 -4.23 -11.73
N ARG A 7 29.60 -3.98 -12.45
CA ARG A 7 29.36 -2.71 -13.15
C ARG A 7 28.76 -1.68 -12.19
N ARG A 8 29.54 -0.64 -11.86
CA ARG A 8 29.14 0.45 -10.96
C ARG A 8 28.90 1.78 -11.69
N ALA A 9 29.45 1.95 -12.89
CA ALA A 9 29.24 3.14 -13.69
C ALA A 9 27.80 3.19 -14.23
N LYS A 10 27.21 4.37 -14.26
CA LYS A 10 25.82 4.59 -14.67
C LYS A 10 25.76 5.66 -15.77
N ASN A 11 25.33 5.25 -16.94
CA ASN A 11 24.89 6.12 -18.03
C ASN A 11 23.90 5.35 -18.91
N ASP A 12 23.13 6.04 -19.74
CA ASP A 12 22.05 5.45 -20.52
C ASP A 12 22.51 4.28 -21.41
N ARG A 13 23.70 4.36 -22.02
CA ARG A 13 24.25 3.29 -22.85
C ARG A 13 24.56 2.05 -22.02
N LEU A 14 25.24 2.21 -20.91
CA LEU A 14 25.58 1.11 -20.00
C LEU A 14 24.32 0.50 -19.37
N ASP A 15 23.32 1.31 -19.05
CA ASP A 15 22.04 0.85 -18.52
C ASP A 15 21.27 0.03 -19.60
N ALA A 16 21.28 0.46 -20.87
CA ALA A 16 20.68 -0.29 -21.97
C ALA A 16 21.36 -1.66 -22.19
N GLU A 17 22.71 -1.69 -22.24
CA GLU A 17 23.49 -2.94 -22.32
C GLU A 17 23.20 -3.87 -21.12
N LEU A 18 23.08 -3.30 -19.92
CA LEU A 18 22.79 -4.02 -18.70
C LEU A 18 21.39 -4.64 -18.69
N ILE A 19 20.39 -3.89 -19.17
CA ILE A 19 19.02 -4.35 -19.31
C ILE A 19 18.93 -5.49 -20.33
N ALA A 20 19.61 -5.37 -21.48
CA ALA A 20 19.67 -6.41 -22.48
C ALA A 20 20.29 -7.69 -21.92
N HIS A 21 21.45 -7.58 -21.26
CA HIS A 21 22.12 -8.70 -20.62
C HIS A 21 21.27 -9.35 -19.50
N TYR A 22 20.57 -8.53 -18.70
CA TYR A 22 19.61 -9.05 -17.70
C TYR A 22 18.47 -9.83 -18.37
N GLY A 23 17.91 -9.29 -19.45
CA GLY A 23 16.82 -9.93 -20.19
C GLY A 23 17.26 -11.30 -20.75
N GLU A 24 18.46 -11.39 -21.29
CA GLU A 24 19.03 -12.62 -21.83
C GLU A 24 19.34 -13.66 -20.75
N ALA A 25 19.99 -13.22 -19.65
CA ALA A 25 20.43 -14.09 -18.57
C ALA A 25 19.30 -14.64 -17.72
N ILE A 26 18.30 -13.80 -17.40
CA ILE A 26 17.22 -14.12 -16.45
C ILE A 26 15.94 -14.57 -17.16
N LYS A 27 15.74 -14.16 -18.43
CA LYS A 27 14.53 -14.44 -19.22
C LYS A 27 13.25 -14.14 -18.40
N PRO A 28 13.08 -12.91 -17.89
CA PRO A 28 11.97 -12.58 -17.01
C PRO A 28 10.64 -12.79 -17.71
N ALA A 29 9.62 -13.21 -16.96
CA ALA A 29 8.27 -13.32 -17.48
C ALA A 29 7.76 -11.96 -17.96
N PHE A 30 6.98 -11.96 -19.04
CA PHE A 30 6.37 -10.72 -19.56
C PHE A 30 5.47 -10.07 -18.50
N THR A 31 5.65 -8.77 -18.32
CA THR A 31 4.77 -7.99 -17.46
C THR A 31 3.43 -7.77 -18.16
N VAL A 32 2.35 -8.26 -17.57
CA VAL A 32 0.99 -7.99 -18.08
C VAL A 32 0.70 -6.50 -17.92
N ILE A 33 0.41 -5.84 -19.04
CA ILE A 33 0.04 -4.42 -19.03
C ILE A 33 -1.32 -4.27 -18.36
N LYS A 34 -1.38 -3.51 -17.27
CA LYS A 34 -2.63 -3.23 -16.57
C LYS A 34 -3.63 -2.53 -17.49
N ALA A 35 -4.90 -2.93 -17.42
CA ALA A 35 -5.99 -2.25 -18.13
C ALA A 35 -6.00 -0.74 -17.83
N LYS A 36 -6.47 0.07 -18.78
CA LYS A 36 -6.49 1.54 -18.67
C LYS A 36 -7.19 2.02 -17.40
N ASN A 37 -8.32 1.40 -17.05
CA ASN A 37 -9.10 1.76 -15.85
C ASN A 37 -8.34 1.43 -14.55
N ILE A 38 -7.61 0.32 -14.50
CA ILE A 38 -6.77 -0.03 -13.32
C ILE A 38 -5.64 0.98 -13.16
N ARG A 39 -5.00 1.42 -14.26
CA ARG A 39 -3.98 2.46 -14.21
C ARG A 39 -4.56 3.78 -13.70
N LEU A 40 -5.69 4.21 -14.26
CA LEU A 40 -6.38 5.41 -13.83
C LEU A 40 -6.77 5.36 -12.35
N MET A 41 -7.33 4.25 -11.86
CA MET A 41 -7.61 4.08 -10.42
C MET A 41 -6.35 4.20 -9.57
N SER A 42 -5.23 3.58 -10.01
CA SER A 42 -3.95 3.68 -9.30
C SER A 42 -3.47 5.14 -9.23
N ASP A 43 -3.55 5.88 -10.34
CA ASP A 43 -3.14 7.29 -10.41
C ASP A 43 -4.02 8.18 -9.53
N LEU A 44 -5.32 7.95 -9.49
CA LEU A 44 -6.25 8.65 -8.60
C LEU A 44 -5.93 8.40 -7.12
N VAL A 45 -5.62 7.13 -6.74
CA VAL A 45 -5.20 6.78 -5.37
C VAL A 45 -3.88 7.46 -5.01
N ILE A 46 -2.91 7.47 -5.92
CA ILE A 46 -1.61 8.15 -5.72
C ILE A 46 -1.84 9.64 -5.51
N ARG A 47 -2.64 10.29 -6.39
CA ARG A 47 -2.92 11.72 -6.28
C ARG A 47 -3.64 12.08 -5.00
N ARG A 48 -4.63 11.27 -4.60
CA ARG A 48 -5.32 11.41 -3.31
C ARG A 48 -4.33 11.38 -2.13
N ASN A 49 -3.43 10.40 -2.12
CA ASN A 49 -2.45 10.27 -1.05
C ASN A 49 -1.45 11.44 -1.00
N GLN A 50 -1.06 12.00 -2.15
CA GLN A 50 -0.27 13.23 -2.21
C GLN A 50 -1.00 14.40 -1.55
N LEU A 51 -2.28 14.61 -1.87
CA LEU A 51 -3.09 15.67 -1.27
C LEU A 51 -3.27 15.50 0.24
N LEU A 52 -3.46 14.26 0.71
CA LEU A 52 -3.51 13.97 2.16
C LEU A 52 -2.19 14.27 2.87
N SER A 53 -1.06 13.96 2.23
CA SER A 53 0.26 14.30 2.77
C SER A 53 0.46 15.82 2.87
N MET A 54 0.10 16.56 1.82
CA MET A 54 0.15 18.04 1.81
C MET A 54 -0.78 18.62 2.88
N GLN A 55 -2.01 18.10 3.00
CA GLN A 55 -2.94 18.53 4.03
C GLN A 55 -2.40 18.31 5.46
N THR A 56 -1.72 17.18 5.67
CA THR A 56 -1.10 16.88 6.97
C THR A 56 0.05 17.85 7.25
N MET A 57 0.88 18.15 6.26
CA MET A 57 1.95 19.15 6.42
C MET A 57 1.39 20.53 6.78
N GLU A 58 0.33 20.99 6.11
CA GLU A 58 -0.28 22.29 6.42
C GLU A 58 -0.97 22.30 7.79
N LYS A 59 -1.61 21.21 8.20
CA LYS A 59 -2.16 21.07 9.56
C LYS A 59 -1.06 21.15 10.63
N ASN A 60 0.07 20.52 10.40
CA ASN A 60 1.21 20.59 11.32
C ASN A 60 1.81 22.01 11.39
N ARG A 61 1.91 22.71 10.24
CA ARG A 61 2.34 24.13 10.21
C ARG A 61 1.39 25.04 11.00
N MET A 62 0.08 24.81 10.88
CA MET A 62 -0.92 25.57 11.66
C MET A 62 -0.74 25.45 13.18
N GLN A 63 -0.19 24.34 13.69
CA GLN A 63 0.07 24.18 15.11
C GLN A 63 1.22 25.04 15.63
N ILE A 64 2.16 25.38 14.73
CA ILE A 64 3.39 26.13 15.07
C ILE A 64 3.24 27.60 14.76
N LEU A 65 2.44 27.98 13.74
CA LEU A 65 2.28 29.36 13.29
C LEU A 65 1.39 30.19 14.22
N PRO A 66 1.63 31.51 14.31
CA PRO A 66 0.75 32.43 15.01
C PRO A 66 -0.68 32.38 14.44
N LYS A 67 -1.68 32.56 15.30
CA LYS A 67 -3.11 32.50 14.92
C LYS A 67 -3.47 33.50 13.81
N SER A 68 -2.79 34.64 13.74
CA SER A 68 -2.96 35.66 12.67
C SER A 68 -2.72 35.12 11.26
N LEU A 69 -1.87 34.11 11.10
CA LEU A 69 -1.55 33.49 9.81
C LEU A 69 -2.45 32.29 9.46
N HIS A 70 -3.31 31.83 10.37
CA HIS A 70 -4.19 30.69 10.10
C HIS A 70 -5.18 30.96 8.95
N SER A 71 -5.55 32.24 8.71
CA SER A 71 -6.40 32.64 7.59
C SER A 71 -5.77 32.32 6.22
N THR A 72 -4.45 32.25 6.11
CA THR A 72 -3.75 31.91 4.87
C THR A 72 -3.75 30.41 4.57
N ILE A 73 -3.82 29.57 5.62
CA ILE A 73 -3.77 28.10 5.50
C ILE A 73 -5.17 27.48 5.34
N LYS A 74 -6.18 28.01 6.04
CA LYS A 74 -7.54 27.46 6.01
C LYS A 74 -8.14 27.29 4.61
N PRO A 75 -8.03 28.25 3.68
CA PRO A 75 -8.52 28.08 2.30
C PRO A 75 -7.82 26.95 1.56
N MET A 76 -6.51 26.79 1.75
CA MET A 76 -5.73 25.70 1.15
C MET A 76 -6.21 24.33 1.65
N LEU A 77 -6.42 24.19 2.96
CA LEU A 77 -6.94 22.96 3.56
C LEU A 77 -8.34 22.61 3.01
N THR A 78 -9.19 23.62 2.85
CA THR A 78 -10.53 23.47 2.26
C THR A 78 -10.45 23.03 0.80
N ALA A 79 -9.59 23.69 0.00
CA ALA A 79 -9.36 23.32 -1.39
C ALA A 79 -8.86 21.88 -1.54
N MET A 80 -7.88 21.50 -0.72
CA MET A 80 -7.36 20.11 -0.70
C MET A 80 -8.45 19.11 -0.32
N LYS A 81 -9.27 19.40 0.69
CA LYS A 81 -10.39 18.54 1.10
C LYS A 81 -11.37 18.34 -0.07
N ASN A 82 -11.77 19.42 -0.74
CA ASN A 82 -12.69 19.35 -1.87
C ASN A 82 -12.11 18.54 -3.04
N GLN A 83 -10.81 18.68 -3.32
CA GLN A 83 -10.15 17.88 -4.35
C GLN A 83 -10.07 16.39 -3.98
N ILE A 84 -9.80 16.07 -2.72
CA ILE A 84 -9.81 14.70 -2.21
C ILE A 84 -11.18 14.06 -2.42
N THR A 85 -12.26 14.74 -2.03
CA THR A 85 -13.64 14.27 -2.24
C THR A 85 -13.93 13.97 -3.70
N LYS A 86 -13.56 14.88 -4.62
CA LYS A 86 -13.74 14.68 -6.07
C LYS A 86 -12.97 13.47 -6.61
N LEU A 87 -11.77 13.21 -6.09
CA LEU A 87 -11.00 12.02 -6.46
C LEU A 87 -11.65 10.72 -5.94
N GLU A 88 -12.19 10.76 -4.73
CA GLU A 88 -12.89 9.63 -4.12
C GLU A 88 -14.19 9.30 -4.88
N GLU A 89 -14.96 10.30 -5.29
CA GLU A 89 -16.14 10.13 -6.14
C GLU A 89 -15.79 9.49 -7.50
N LYS A 90 -14.70 9.95 -8.12
CA LYS A 90 -14.22 9.35 -9.38
C LYS A 90 -13.79 7.89 -9.20
N LEU A 91 -13.14 7.55 -8.07
CA LEU A 91 -12.79 6.17 -7.76
C LEU A 91 -14.00 5.27 -7.61
N VAL A 92 -15.05 5.75 -6.92
CA VAL A 92 -16.32 5.02 -6.77
C VAL A 92 -16.95 4.76 -8.13
N LYS A 93 -17.08 5.78 -8.98
CA LYS A 93 -17.63 5.64 -10.34
C LYS A 93 -16.88 4.61 -11.19
N LEU A 94 -15.54 4.64 -11.17
CA LEU A 94 -14.73 3.65 -11.91
C LEU A 94 -14.93 2.20 -11.44
N ILE A 95 -15.24 2.01 -10.15
CA ILE A 95 -15.59 0.70 -9.61
C ILE A 95 -16.98 0.28 -10.11
N GLU A 96 -17.96 1.21 -10.08
CA GLU A 96 -19.33 0.97 -10.50
C GLU A 96 -19.48 0.71 -12.01
N GLU A 97 -18.59 1.25 -12.82
CA GLU A 97 -18.59 1.04 -14.28
C GLU A 97 -18.17 -0.38 -14.73
N SER A 98 -17.59 -1.19 -13.83
CA SER A 98 -17.11 -2.53 -14.15
C SER A 98 -17.70 -3.58 -13.22
N PRO A 99 -18.48 -4.56 -13.73
CA PRO A 99 -19.02 -5.65 -12.91
C PRO A 99 -17.96 -6.44 -12.16
N GLU A 100 -16.77 -6.63 -12.77
CA GLU A 100 -15.63 -7.30 -12.14
C GLU A 100 -15.14 -6.54 -10.90
N TYR A 101 -15.02 -5.19 -11.02
CA TYR A 101 -14.55 -4.36 -9.92
C TYR A 101 -15.60 -4.23 -8.83
N GLN A 102 -16.87 -4.17 -9.19
CA GLN A 102 -17.98 -4.20 -8.22
C GLN A 102 -17.98 -5.50 -7.41
N ALA A 103 -17.83 -6.65 -8.05
CA ALA A 103 -17.76 -7.94 -7.36
C ALA A 103 -16.58 -7.99 -6.37
N LYS A 104 -15.40 -7.58 -6.81
CA LYS A 104 -14.21 -7.49 -5.94
C LYS A 104 -14.41 -6.49 -4.80
N ASN A 105 -15.02 -5.35 -5.07
CA ASN A 105 -15.30 -4.32 -4.06
C ASN A 105 -16.28 -4.84 -3.00
N THR A 106 -17.33 -5.54 -3.39
CA THR A 106 -18.31 -6.16 -2.48
C THR A 106 -17.62 -7.17 -1.54
N ILE A 107 -16.78 -8.04 -2.10
CA ILE A 107 -16.01 -9.01 -1.30
C ILE A 107 -15.07 -8.29 -0.31
N LEU A 108 -14.35 -7.28 -0.75
CA LEU A 108 -13.42 -6.56 0.11
C LEU A 108 -14.15 -5.80 1.23
N GLN A 109 -15.28 -5.17 0.92
CA GLN A 109 -16.07 -4.43 1.90
C GLN A 109 -16.86 -5.31 2.86
N SER A 110 -17.03 -6.60 2.57
CA SER A 110 -17.61 -7.56 3.53
C SER A 110 -16.73 -7.73 4.77
N VAL A 111 -15.44 -7.31 4.69
CA VAL A 111 -14.52 -7.30 5.85
C VAL A 111 -14.69 -5.99 6.60
N PRO A 112 -15.23 -6.00 7.84
CA PRO A 112 -15.37 -4.79 8.64
C PRO A 112 -14.02 -4.08 8.82
N GLY A 113 -13.98 -2.79 8.45
CA GLY A 113 -12.77 -1.97 8.48
C GLY A 113 -12.17 -1.68 7.09
N ILE A 114 -12.64 -2.35 6.03
CA ILE A 114 -12.29 -2.02 4.65
C ILE A 114 -13.40 -1.15 4.05
N GLY A 115 -13.12 0.14 3.86
CA GLY A 115 -14.01 1.07 3.16
C GLY A 115 -13.70 1.16 1.66
N ASN A 116 -14.52 1.94 0.92
CA ASN A 116 -14.40 2.13 -0.54
C ASN A 116 -12.98 2.46 -1.02
N ILE A 117 -12.29 3.36 -0.33
CA ILE A 117 -10.95 3.79 -0.74
C ILE A 117 -9.90 2.71 -0.51
N ALA A 118 -10.02 1.96 0.59
CA ALA A 118 -9.14 0.83 0.84
C ALA A 118 -9.35 -0.26 -0.22
N ALA A 119 -10.60 -0.58 -0.54
CA ALA A 119 -10.96 -1.53 -1.60
C ALA A 119 -10.44 -1.07 -2.98
N ALA A 120 -10.68 0.19 -3.37
CA ALA A 120 -10.16 0.77 -4.61
C ALA A 120 -8.63 0.67 -4.70
N SER A 121 -7.93 0.99 -3.61
CA SER A 121 -6.47 0.89 -3.53
C SER A 121 -5.98 -0.55 -3.69
N ILE A 122 -6.68 -1.52 -3.11
CA ILE A 122 -6.35 -2.94 -3.25
C ILE A 122 -6.60 -3.41 -4.69
N ILE A 123 -7.77 -3.14 -5.27
CA ILE A 123 -8.14 -3.51 -6.63
C ILE A 123 -7.13 -2.97 -7.66
N SER A 124 -6.76 -1.69 -7.53
CA SER A 124 -5.86 -1.03 -8.49
C SER A 124 -4.41 -1.45 -8.35
N ASN A 125 -3.97 -1.77 -7.14
CA ASN A 125 -2.56 -2.04 -6.85
C ASN A 125 -2.24 -3.53 -6.67
N VAL A 126 -3.26 -4.41 -6.51
CA VAL A 126 -3.07 -5.87 -6.38
C VAL A 126 -4.08 -6.59 -7.30
N PRO A 127 -4.00 -6.39 -8.63
CA PRO A 127 -4.91 -7.05 -9.58
C PRO A 127 -4.78 -8.58 -9.56
N GLU A 128 -3.69 -9.11 -9.01
CA GLU A 128 -3.42 -10.53 -8.87
C GLU A 128 -4.28 -11.23 -7.80
N LEU A 129 -4.98 -10.48 -6.95
CA LEU A 129 -5.88 -11.07 -5.94
C LEU A 129 -6.98 -11.90 -6.60
N GLY A 130 -7.14 -13.11 -6.08
CA GLY A 130 -8.01 -14.14 -6.64
C GLY A 130 -7.25 -15.20 -7.46
N TYR A 131 -6.02 -14.88 -7.93
CA TYR A 131 -5.18 -15.80 -8.72
C TYR A 131 -3.92 -16.25 -7.99
N ILE A 132 -3.62 -15.68 -6.83
CA ILE A 132 -2.44 -15.98 -6.04
C ILE A 132 -2.81 -16.55 -4.66
N THR A 133 -1.93 -17.37 -4.10
CA THR A 133 -2.10 -17.92 -2.76
C THR A 133 -1.91 -16.86 -1.67
N ASN A 134 -2.42 -17.09 -0.47
CA ASN A 134 -2.24 -16.20 0.68
C ASN A 134 -0.76 -15.92 0.99
N LYS A 135 0.13 -16.91 0.80
CA LYS A 135 1.59 -16.72 0.99
C LYS A 135 2.19 -15.78 -0.04
N GLN A 136 1.78 -15.94 -1.31
CA GLN A 136 2.21 -15.06 -2.41
C GLN A 136 1.65 -13.64 -2.22
N ALA A 137 0.38 -13.50 -1.84
CA ALA A 137 -0.24 -12.19 -1.53
C ALA A 137 0.50 -11.49 -0.38
N ALA A 138 0.79 -12.20 0.72
CA ALA A 138 1.53 -11.64 1.85
C ALA A 138 2.97 -11.20 1.46
N SER A 139 3.64 -11.94 0.59
CA SER A 139 4.96 -11.59 0.05
C SER A 139 4.87 -10.36 -0.86
N LEU A 140 3.91 -10.36 -1.80
CA LEU A 140 3.70 -9.29 -2.76
C LEU A 140 3.38 -7.95 -2.09
N ILE A 141 2.57 -7.97 -1.03
CA ILE A 141 2.24 -6.79 -0.22
C ILE A 141 3.39 -6.41 0.71
N GLY A 142 4.27 -7.36 1.04
CA GLY A 142 5.40 -7.16 1.93
C GLY A 142 5.02 -7.24 3.41
N VAL A 143 4.02 -8.08 3.76
CA VAL A 143 3.64 -8.38 5.14
C VAL A 143 4.12 -9.77 5.60
N ALA A 144 4.75 -10.53 4.73
CA ALA A 144 5.42 -11.77 5.09
C ALA A 144 6.72 -11.46 5.84
N PRO A 145 6.96 -12.03 7.04
CA PRO A 145 8.22 -11.84 7.74
C PRO A 145 9.34 -12.60 7.02
N ILE A 146 10.41 -11.88 6.73
CA ILE A 146 11.62 -12.43 6.11
C ILE A 146 12.62 -12.81 7.21
N THR A 147 13.15 -14.02 7.13
CA THR A 147 14.23 -14.48 8.01
C THR A 147 15.56 -13.80 7.62
N ARG A 148 16.34 -13.47 8.63
CA ARG A 148 17.72 -12.99 8.50
C ARG A 148 18.60 -13.90 9.35
N GLU A 149 18.93 -15.04 8.79
CA GLU A 149 19.71 -16.08 9.48
C GLU A 149 20.92 -16.43 8.60
N SER A 150 22.10 -16.43 9.19
CA SER A 150 23.33 -16.87 8.54
C SER A 150 24.24 -17.59 9.53
N GLY A 151 24.52 -18.87 9.28
CA GLY A 151 25.31 -19.70 10.20
C GLY A 151 24.71 -19.73 11.62
N ARG A 152 25.48 -19.29 12.61
CA ARG A 152 25.03 -19.22 14.01
C ARG A 152 24.17 -17.98 14.34
N TYR A 153 24.11 -17.00 13.45
CA TYR A 153 23.35 -15.77 13.67
C TYR A 153 21.87 -15.98 13.39
N LYS A 154 21.03 -15.83 14.40
CA LYS A 154 19.56 -15.83 14.28
C LYS A 154 19.03 -14.41 14.49
N GLY A 155 18.83 -13.68 13.40
CA GLY A 155 18.30 -12.32 13.43
C GLY A 155 16.78 -12.27 13.64
N LYS A 156 16.29 -11.11 14.05
CA LYS A 156 14.83 -10.86 14.14
C LYS A 156 14.20 -10.88 12.76
N ARG A 157 13.08 -11.57 12.62
CA ARG A 157 12.27 -11.55 11.40
C ARG A 157 11.62 -10.17 11.23
N VAL A 158 11.78 -9.59 10.07
CA VAL A 158 11.23 -8.28 9.72
C VAL A 158 10.46 -8.35 8.41
N ILE A 159 9.46 -7.48 8.25
CA ILE A 159 8.80 -7.28 6.95
C ILE A 159 9.66 -6.35 6.10
N GLN A 160 9.81 -6.66 4.81
CA GLN A 160 10.61 -5.86 3.88
C GLN A 160 10.09 -5.99 2.45
N GLY A 161 10.30 -4.95 1.64
CA GLY A 161 9.91 -4.96 0.22
C GLY A 161 8.40 -4.93 0.00
N GLY A 162 7.97 -5.43 -1.13
CA GLY A 162 6.58 -5.49 -1.55
C GLY A 162 5.94 -4.12 -1.83
N ARG A 163 4.63 -4.12 -2.01
CA ARG A 163 3.83 -2.93 -2.37
C ARG A 163 3.50 -2.10 -1.13
N ALA A 164 4.43 -1.20 -0.76
CA ALA A 164 4.33 -0.40 0.47
C ALA A 164 3.04 0.43 0.57
N GLN A 165 2.52 0.94 -0.56
CA GLN A 165 1.26 1.70 -0.57
C GLN A 165 0.08 0.84 -0.10
N VAL A 166 -0.03 -0.39 -0.61
CA VAL A 166 -1.10 -1.33 -0.20
C VAL A 166 -0.94 -1.71 1.27
N ARG A 167 0.30 -2.00 1.70
CA ARG A 167 0.57 -2.30 3.10
C ARG A 167 0.14 -1.19 4.05
N THR A 168 0.36 0.08 3.68
CA THR A 168 -0.07 1.24 4.47
C THR A 168 -1.60 1.31 4.56
N VAL A 169 -2.30 1.12 3.44
CA VAL A 169 -3.76 1.11 3.40
C VAL A 169 -4.33 -0.02 4.25
N LEU A 170 -3.80 -1.23 4.12
CA LEU A 170 -4.21 -2.39 4.93
C LEU A 170 -3.91 -2.21 6.42
N TYR A 171 -2.78 -1.58 6.75
CA TYR A 171 -2.45 -1.26 8.14
C TYR A 171 -3.49 -0.32 8.75
N MET A 172 -3.89 0.73 8.03
CA MET A 172 -4.93 1.67 8.49
C MET A 172 -6.31 1.02 8.57
N ALA A 173 -6.67 0.21 7.56
CA ALA A 173 -7.91 -0.58 7.59
C ALA A 173 -7.95 -1.54 8.79
N MET A 174 -6.83 -2.18 9.12
CA MET A 174 -6.72 -3.07 10.28
C MET A 174 -6.87 -2.32 11.61
N MET A 175 -6.36 -1.08 11.71
CA MET A 175 -6.59 -0.24 12.91
C MET A 175 -8.08 0.00 13.17
N SER A 176 -8.87 0.21 12.10
CA SER A 176 -10.33 0.31 12.19
C SER A 176 -10.96 -1.06 12.46
N ALA A 177 -10.54 -2.10 11.76
CA ALA A 177 -11.07 -3.45 11.89
C ALA A 177 -10.92 -4.01 13.31
N MET A 178 -9.82 -3.72 14.00
CA MET A 178 -9.63 -4.15 15.39
C MET A 178 -10.66 -3.54 16.37
N GLN A 179 -11.30 -2.45 16.00
CA GLN A 179 -12.35 -1.83 16.84
C GLN A 179 -13.73 -2.46 16.60
N CYS A 180 -14.04 -2.83 15.35
CA CYS A 180 -15.36 -3.28 14.94
C CYS A 180 -15.45 -4.79 14.64
N ASN A 181 -14.33 -5.51 14.51
CA ASN A 181 -14.31 -6.94 14.22
C ASN A 181 -13.75 -7.75 15.40
N PRO A 182 -14.59 -8.57 16.08
CA PRO A 182 -14.18 -9.32 17.26
C PRO A 182 -13.07 -10.34 16.99
N VAL A 183 -13.02 -10.92 15.77
CA VAL A 183 -12.00 -11.92 15.39
C VAL A 183 -10.62 -11.29 15.32
N PHE A 184 -10.50 -10.11 14.69
CA PHE A 184 -9.23 -9.39 14.64
C PHE A 184 -8.84 -8.84 15.99
N LYS A 185 -9.80 -8.33 16.77
CA LYS A 185 -9.56 -7.86 18.14
C LYS A 185 -9.00 -8.99 19.01
N ALA A 186 -9.64 -10.16 19.03
CA ALA A 186 -9.18 -11.32 19.79
C ALA A 186 -7.78 -11.79 19.37
N THR A 187 -7.51 -11.82 18.06
CA THR A 187 -6.19 -12.21 17.54
C THR A 187 -5.11 -11.20 17.95
N TYR A 188 -5.40 -9.91 17.87
CA TYR A 188 -4.49 -8.84 18.27
C TYR A 188 -4.18 -8.93 19.77
N THR A 189 -5.21 -8.99 20.62
CA THR A 189 -5.08 -9.09 22.10
C THR A 189 -4.22 -10.30 22.47
N ARG A 190 -4.53 -11.48 21.96
CA ARG A 190 -3.74 -12.70 22.21
C ARG A 190 -2.26 -12.54 21.83
N LEU A 191 -1.93 -11.84 20.75
CA LEU A 191 -0.55 -11.63 20.34
C LEU A 191 0.18 -10.61 21.23
N VAL A 192 -0.50 -9.57 21.68
CA VAL A 192 0.06 -8.57 22.58
C VAL A 192 0.27 -9.17 23.98
N ASP A 193 -0.68 -9.94 24.49
CA ASP A 193 -0.57 -10.64 25.77
C ASP A 193 0.56 -11.68 25.77
N ALA A 194 0.83 -12.28 24.60
CA ALA A 194 2.01 -13.15 24.38
C ALA A 194 3.33 -12.36 24.21
N GLY A 195 3.36 -11.05 24.54
CA GLY A 195 4.56 -10.20 24.51
C GLY A 195 4.99 -9.71 23.13
N LYS A 196 4.15 -9.82 22.08
CA LYS A 196 4.50 -9.27 20.75
C LYS A 196 4.33 -7.75 20.75
N PRO A 197 5.27 -6.99 20.15
CA PRO A 197 5.10 -5.55 19.96
C PRO A 197 3.81 -5.23 19.20
N LYS A 198 3.10 -4.17 19.57
CA LYS A 198 1.80 -3.77 19.00
C LYS A 198 1.81 -3.72 17.47
N LYS A 199 2.83 -3.08 16.85
CA LYS A 199 2.95 -3.02 15.38
C LYS A 199 3.12 -4.40 14.75
N VAL A 200 3.83 -5.32 15.38
CA VAL A 200 4.00 -6.70 14.90
C VAL A 200 2.68 -7.46 14.97
N ALA A 201 1.91 -7.28 16.05
CA ALA A 201 0.59 -7.87 16.21
C ALA A 201 -0.40 -7.37 15.14
N ILE A 202 -0.40 -6.06 14.84
CA ILE A 202 -1.23 -5.47 13.76
C ILE A 202 -0.87 -6.09 12.40
N ILE A 203 0.43 -6.15 12.04
CA ILE A 203 0.85 -6.74 10.77
C ILE A 203 0.53 -8.24 10.69
N ALA A 204 0.58 -8.95 11.81
CA ALA A 204 0.16 -10.35 11.86
C ALA A 204 -1.35 -10.51 11.60
N CYS A 205 -2.18 -9.55 12.06
CA CYS A 205 -3.61 -9.50 11.72
C CYS A 205 -3.84 -9.17 10.24
N VAL A 206 -3.09 -8.21 9.67
CA VAL A 206 -3.15 -7.88 8.23
C VAL A 206 -2.85 -9.09 7.35
N ARG A 207 -1.95 -9.96 7.80
CA ARG A 207 -1.57 -11.17 7.07
C ARG A 207 -2.67 -12.26 7.08
N LYS A 208 -3.58 -12.23 8.04
CA LYS A 208 -4.71 -13.17 8.15
C LYS A 208 -5.83 -12.85 7.17
#